data_fa3b92740f66b75cf45ccbdefd3c9520
#
_entry.id   fa3b92740f66b75cf45ccbdefd3c9520
#
_cell.length_a   1.000
_cell.length_b   1.000
_cell.length_c   1.000
_cell.angle_alpha   90.00
_cell.angle_beta   90.00
_cell.angle_gamma   90.00
#
_symmetry.space_group_name_H-M   'P 1'
#
loop_
_entity.id
_entity.type
_entity.pdbx_description
1 polymer ?
#
loop_
_entity_poly.entity_id
_entity_poly.type
_entity_poly.pdbx_seq_one_letter_code
_entity_poly.pdbx_strand_id
1 'polypeptide(L)'
;ILDEIDIEVLKNTLMKHYLLDFHTYCSKLDGESSEMMCELLSSRSDRDTINLTLNSFNTPLNDVLVRSRLYPTIGHLYPAGTELISKSMDEQKLLDSLKSYNEYYHILEKMNSGDEFNVDDEFYKMEGTYSFHCLCVVYLCGVQVFFFCFPIFKRNKILFWRKNYRG
;
A
#
# COMPACT_ATOMS: atom_id res chain seq x y z
N ILE A 1 -7.11 -29.80 -6.40
CA ILE A 1 -6.54 -28.72 -7.22
C ILE A 1 -7.13 -27.44 -6.67
N LEU A 2 -6.28 -26.57 -6.10
CA LEU A 2 -6.73 -25.23 -5.66
C LEU A 2 -7.08 -24.42 -6.91
N ASP A 3 -8.20 -23.73 -6.86
CA ASP A 3 -8.59 -22.78 -7.90
C ASP A 3 -7.72 -21.50 -7.77
N GLU A 4 -7.56 -20.75 -8.85
CA GLU A 4 -6.82 -19.47 -8.83
C GLU A 4 -7.39 -18.51 -7.80
N ILE A 5 -8.69 -18.51 -7.60
CA ILE A 5 -9.40 -17.71 -6.60
C ILE A 5 -8.98 -18.12 -5.18
N ASP A 6 -8.87 -19.41 -4.90
CA ASP A 6 -8.46 -19.92 -3.60
C ASP A 6 -7.02 -19.47 -3.28
N ILE A 7 -6.17 -19.46 -4.29
CA ILE A 7 -4.77 -19.00 -4.17
C ILE A 7 -4.72 -17.49 -3.84
N GLU A 8 -5.52 -16.67 -4.53
CA GLU A 8 -5.59 -15.23 -4.25
C GLU A 8 -6.16 -14.94 -2.85
N VAL A 9 -7.21 -15.63 -2.43
CA VAL A 9 -7.77 -15.52 -1.08
C VAL A 9 -6.71 -15.91 -0.04
N LEU A 10 -6.00 -17.02 -0.25
CA LEU A 10 -4.94 -17.45 0.66
C LEU A 10 -3.81 -16.43 0.74
N LYS A 11 -3.32 -15.94 -0.39
CA LYS A 11 -2.26 -14.92 -0.48
C LYS A 11 -2.65 -13.65 0.27
N ASN A 12 -3.83 -13.10 0.00
CA ASN A 12 -4.31 -11.88 0.64
C ASN A 12 -4.55 -12.08 2.15
N THR A 13 -5.03 -13.25 2.55
CA THR A 13 -5.19 -13.60 3.97
C THR A 13 -3.83 -13.65 4.68
N LEU A 14 -2.82 -14.28 4.08
CA LEU A 14 -1.47 -14.34 4.64
C LEU A 14 -0.84 -12.94 4.74
N MET A 15 -0.98 -12.12 3.69
CA MET A 15 -0.47 -10.75 3.70
C MET A 15 -1.14 -9.90 4.77
N LYS A 16 -2.46 -10.00 4.91
CA LYS A 16 -3.20 -9.33 5.99
C LYS A 16 -2.62 -9.67 7.36
N HIS A 17 -2.49 -10.96 7.68
CA HIS A 17 -1.97 -11.40 8.98
C HIS A 17 -0.53 -10.95 9.18
N TYR A 18 0.31 -11.10 8.15
CA TYR A 18 1.70 -10.61 8.20
C TYR A 18 1.78 -9.11 8.52
N LEU A 19 0.98 -8.28 7.85
CA LEU A 19 0.99 -6.83 8.08
C LEU A 19 0.51 -6.49 9.51
N LEU A 20 -0.54 -7.15 9.99
CA LEU A 20 -1.08 -6.92 11.33
C LEU A 20 -0.09 -7.34 12.42
N ASP A 21 0.53 -8.50 12.29
CA ASP A 21 1.50 -9.01 13.25
C ASP A 21 2.75 -8.14 13.27
N PHE A 22 3.24 -7.76 12.09
CA PHE A 22 4.42 -6.92 11.99
C PHE A 22 4.15 -5.49 12.49
N HIS A 23 3.01 -4.90 12.18
CA HIS A 23 2.60 -3.62 12.74
C HIS A 23 2.51 -3.68 14.27
N THR A 24 1.89 -4.74 14.81
CA THR A 24 1.80 -4.98 16.26
C THR A 24 3.17 -5.13 16.91
N TYR A 25 4.12 -5.75 16.22
CA TYR A 25 5.50 -5.83 16.69
C TYR A 25 6.17 -4.45 16.68
N CYS A 26 6.08 -3.71 15.57
CA CYS A 26 6.69 -2.39 15.44
C CYS A 26 6.11 -1.38 16.43
N SER A 27 4.81 -1.43 16.72
CA SER A 27 4.16 -0.54 17.68
C SER A 27 4.63 -0.73 19.13
N LYS A 28 5.31 -1.83 19.43
CA LYS A 28 5.92 -2.10 20.76
C LYS A 28 7.37 -1.63 20.85
N LEU A 29 7.95 -1.21 19.74
CA LEU A 29 9.27 -0.61 19.73
C LEU A 29 9.16 0.83 20.25
N ASP A 30 10.24 1.35 20.82
CA ASP A 30 10.28 2.72 21.30
C ASP A 30 10.86 3.67 20.25
N GLY A 31 10.43 4.95 20.33
CA GLY A 31 11.01 6.06 19.59
C GLY A 31 10.55 6.19 18.14
N GLU A 32 11.21 7.08 17.41
CA GLU A 32 10.87 7.48 16.03
C GLU A 32 10.86 6.30 15.05
N SER A 33 11.66 5.26 15.30
CA SER A 33 11.68 4.06 14.45
C SER A 33 10.35 3.31 14.48
N SER A 34 9.68 3.28 15.63
CA SER A 34 8.35 2.68 15.77
C SER A 34 7.31 3.42 14.95
N GLU A 35 7.26 4.74 15.10
CA GLU A 35 6.32 5.60 14.37
C GLU A 35 6.52 5.47 12.87
N MET A 36 7.76 5.54 12.40
CA MET A 36 8.12 5.40 11.00
C MET A 36 7.73 4.06 10.41
N MET A 37 8.00 2.97 11.12
CA MET A 37 7.65 1.62 10.66
C MET A 37 6.14 1.40 10.63
N CYS A 38 5.42 1.90 11.64
CA CYS A 38 3.96 1.83 11.66
C CYS A 38 3.35 2.63 10.51
N GLU A 39 3.89 3.80 10.19
CA GLU A 39 3.44 4.62 9.06
C GLU A 39 3.66 3.92 7.72
N LEU A 40 4.84 3.35 7.49
CA LEU A 40 5.13 2.57 6.28
C LEU A 40 4.21 1.35 6.12
N LEU A 41 3.93 0.66 7.22
CA LEU A 41 3.03 -0.51 7.21
C LEU A 41 1.58 -0.08 6.99
N SER A 42 1.18 1.08 7.49
CA SER A 42 -0.14 1.69 7.26
C SER A 42 -0.32 2.03 5.78
N SER A 43 0.64 2.72 5.18
CA SER A 43 0.63 3.04 3.75
C SER A 43 0.62 1.77 2.89
N ARG A 44 1.39 0.76 3.26
CA ARG A 44 1.40 -0.55 2.59
C ARG A 44 0.04 -1.24 2.66
N SER A 45 -0.61 -1.20 3.81
CA SER A 45 -1.94 -1.75 4.02
C SER A 45 -2.99 -1.10 3.12
N ASP A 46 -2.93 0.22 3.00
CA ASP A 46 -3.85 0.98 2.15
C ASP A 46 -3.64 0.65 0.67
N ARG A 47 -2.39 0.53 0.22
CA ARG A 47 -2.07 0.06 -1.12
C ARG A 47 -2.63 -1.33 -1.38
N ASP A 48 -2.40 -2.27 -0.47
CA ASP A 48 -2.88 -3.65 -0.63
C ASP A 48 -4.41 -3.69 -0.66
N THR A 49 -5.12 -2.84 0.11
CA THR A 49 -6.57 -2.69 0.07
C THR A 49 -7.06 -2.18 -1.28
N ILE A 50 -6.43 -1.16 -1.84
CA ILE A 50 -6.79 -0.59 -3.14
C ILE A 50 -6.51 -1.60 -4.25
N ASN A 51 -5.34 -2.22 -4.27
CA ASN A 51 -4.96 -3.22 -5.28
C ASN A 51 -5.88 -4.45 -5.23
N LEU A 52 -6.19 -4.95 -4.04
CA LEU A 52 -7.15 -6.05 -3.88
C LEU A 52 -8.52 -5.69 -4.48
N THR A 53 -8.98 -4.45 -4.25
CA THR A 53 -10.26 -3.98 -4.78
C THR A 53 -10.24 -3.91 -6.30
N LEU A 54 -9.21 -3.28 -6.88
CA LEU A 54 -9.02 -3.17 -8.33
C LEU A 54 -8.98 -4.56 -8.99
N ASN A 55 -8.19 -5.47 -8.43
CA ASN A 55 -8.02 -6.82 -8.96
C ASN A 55 -9.26 -7.70 -8.75
N SER A 56 -10.17 -7.33 -7.85
CA SER A 56 -11.40 -8.08 -7.61
C SER A 56 -12.49 -7.79 -8.64
N PHE A 57 -12.44 -6.67 -9.34
CA PHE A 57 -13.46 -6.30 -10.32
C PHE A 57 -13.56 -7.37 -11.41
N ASN A 58 -14.81 -7.68 -11.81
CA ASN A 58 -15.12 -8.72 -12.79
C ASN A 58 -14.68 -10.14 -12.39
N THR A 59 -14.39 -10.38 -11.12
CA THR A 59 -14.08 -11.71 -10.57
C THR A 59 -15.11 -12.10 -9.50
N PRO A 60 -15.19 -13.37 -9.10
CA PRO A 60 -16.02 -13.80 -7.98
C PRO A 60 -15.64 -13.16 -6.62
N LEU A 61 -14.45 -12.53 -6.51
CA LEU A 61 -14.05 -11.77 -5.34
C LEU A 61 -14.73 -10.39 -5.26
N ASN A 62 -15.48 -9.97 -6.28
CA ASN A 62 -16.23 -8.72 -6.31
C ASN A 62 -17.50 -8.77 -5.44
N ASP A 63 -17.37 -9.36 -4.26
CA ASP A 63 -18.40 -9.40 -3.22
C ASP A 63 -17.94 -8.57 -2.01
N VAL A 64 -18.83 -7.72 -1.51
CA VAL A 64 -18.54 -6.78 -0.41
C VAL A 64 -18.05 -7.51 0.83
N LEU A 65 -18.69 -8.64 1.19
CA LEU A 65 -18.35 -9.39 2.40
C LEU A 65 -17.02 -10.14 2.25
N VAL A 66 -16.76 -10.67 1.06
CA VAL A 66 -15.51 -11.37 0.78
C VAL A 66 -14.34 -10.37 0.84
N ARG A 67 -14.43 -9.27 0.11
CA ARG A 67 -13.38 -8.24 0.10
C ARG A 67 -13.11 -7.66 1.48
N SER A 68 -14.15 -7.27 2.21
CA SER A 68 -13.99 -6.65 3.54
C SER A 68 -13.28 -7.57 4.54
N ARG A 69 -13.42 -8.89 4.41
CA ARG A 69 -12.69 -9.86 5.24
C ARG A 69 -11.20 -9.95 4.90
N LEU A 70 -10.83 -9.65 3.66
CA LEU A 70 -9.45 -9.72 3.19
C LEU A 70 -8.66 -8.45 3.47
N TYR A 71 -9.35 -7.31 3.67
CA TYR A 71 -8.68 -6.05 3.96
C TYR A 71 -7.95 -6.09 5.31
N PRO A 72 -6.70 -5.57 5.37
CA PRO A 72 -6.03 -5.35 6.64
C PRO A 72 -6.83 -4.35 7.50
N THR A 73 -6.72 -4.48 8.82
CA THR A 73 -7.41 -3.61 9.79
C THR A 73 -6.47 -2.55 10.37
N ILE A 74 -5.54 -2.08 9.57
CA ILE A 74 -4.61 -0.98 9.82
C ILE A 74 -4.58 -0.07 8.58
N GLY A 75 -3.97 1.08 8.69
CA GLY A 75 -3.84 2.05 7.61
C GLY A 75 -4.75 3.26 7.79
N HIS A 76 -4.53 4.27 6.95
CA HIS A 76 -5.29 5.53 6.99
C HIS A 76 -6.71 5.37 6.42
N LEU A 77 -6.92 4.36 5.56
CA LEU A 77 -8.24 4.01 5.04
C LEU A 77 -9.10 3.29 6.07
N TYR A 78 -8.50 2.60 7.04
CA TYR A 78 -9.25 1.84 8.03
C TYR A 78 -9.76 2.76 9.17
N PRO A 79 -11.02 2.59 9.64
CA PRO A 79 -12.05 1.68 9.14
C PRO A 79 -12.97 2.30 8.07
N ALA A 80 -13.15 3.62 8.06
CA ALA A 80 -14.18 4.29 7.28
C ALA A 80 -13.95 4.19 5.77
N GLY A 81 -12.70 4.40 5.32
CA GLY A 81 -12.32 4.28 3.90
C GLY A 81 -12.47 2.86 3.39
N THR A 82 -12.04 1.87 4.17
CA THR A 82 -12.16 0.45 3.79
C THR A 82 -13.62 0.02 3.64
N GLU A 83 -14.53 0.56 4.47
CA GLU A 83 -15.96 0.31 4.34
C GLU A 83 -16.53 0.92 3.04
N LEU A 84 -16.13 2.14 2.69
CA LEU A 84 -16.55 2.78 1.43
C LEU A 84 -16.01 2.02 0.22
N ILE A 85 -14.73 1.68 0.22
CA ILE A 85 -14.05 0.96 -0.85
C ILE A 85 -14.66 -0.43 -1.06
N SER A 86 -15.05 -1.14 0.01
CA SER A 86 -15.65 -2.46 -0.10
C SER A 86 -16.95 -2.48 -0.90
N LYS A 87 -17.69 -1.36 -0.90
CA LYS A 87 -18.95 -1.19 -1.64
C LYS A 87 -18.76 -0.80 -3.11
N SER A 88 -17.54 -0.48 -3.52
CA SER A 88 -17.23 -0.09 -4.90
C SER A 88 -17.29 -1.33 -5.79
N MET A 89 -18.05 -1.27 -6.89
CA MET A 89 -18.23 -2.38 -7.84
C MET A 89 -17.46 -2.16 -9.13
N ASP A 90 -16.95 -0.96 -9.33
CA ASP A 90 -16.20 -0.54 -10.50
C ASP A 90 -15.15 0.53 -10.14
N GLU A 91 -14.23 0.79 -11.07
CA GLU A 91 -13.14 1.75 -10.89
C GLU A 91 -13.63 3.18 -10.61
N GLN A 92 -14.73 3.59 -11.27
CA GLN A 92 -15.27 4.93 -11.07
C GLN A 92 -15.84 5.12 -9.66
N LYS A 93 -16.54 4.10 -9.13
CA LYS A 93 -17.04 4.14 -7.75
C LYS A 93 -15.90 4.07 -6.72
N LEU A 94 -14.84 3.32 -7.04
CA LEU A 94 -13.65 3.30 -6.21
C LEU A 94 -13.01 4.69 -6.15
N LEU A 95 -12.84 5.35 -7.30
CA LEU A 95 -12.32 6.71 -7.36
C LEU A 95 -13.19 7.69 -6.56
N ASP A 96 -14.53 7.60 -6.70
CA ASP A 96 -15.47 8.42 -5.94
C ASP A 96 -15.37 8.20 -4.44
N SER A 97 -15.15 6.96 -4.01
CA SER A 97 -14.96 6.59 -2.60
C SER A 97 -13.68 7.16 -1.99
N LEU A 98 -12.67 7.42 -2.83
CA LEU A 98 -11.37 7.94 -2.39
C LEU A 98 -11.26 9.47 -2.46
N LYS A 99 -12.31 10.19 -2.85
CA LYS A 99 -12.31 11.68 -2.93
C LYS A 99 -11.92 12.36 -1.61
N SER A 100 -12.20 11.75 -0.48
CA SER A 100 -11.82 12.26 0.84
C SER A 100 -10.36 11.97 1.21
N TYR A 101 -9.67 11.15 0.42
CA TYR A 101 -8.30 10.71 0.62
C TYR A 101 -7.43 11.18 -0.55
N ASN A 102 -7.10 12.46 -0.57
CA ASN A 102 -6.48 13.16 -1.70
C ASN A 102 -5.26 12.44 -2.30
N GLU A 103 -4.40 11.86 -1.46
CA GLU A 103 -3.19 11.17 -1.90
C GLU A 103 -3.53 9.96 -2.79
N TYR A 104 -4.44 9.12 -2.34
CA TYR A 104 -4.88 7.93 -3.08
C TYR A 104 -5.76 8.30 -4.28
N TYR A 105 -6.60 9.33 -4.14
CA TYR A 105 -7.41 9.85 -5.23
C TYR A 105 -6.54 10.26 -6.42
N HIS A 106 -5.49 11.06 -6.19
CA HIS A 106 -4.59 11.52 -7.24
C HIS A 106 -3.80 10.39 -7.91
N ILE A 107 -3.48 9.33 -7.18
CA ILE A 107 -2.85 8.15 -7.77
C ILE A 107 -3.79 7.49 -8.76
N LEU A 108 -5.06 7.24 -8.35
CA LEU A 108 -6.02 6.55 -9.21
C LEU A 108 -6.57 7.44 -10.34
N GLU A 109 -6.65 8.75 -10.15
CA GLU A 109 -7.05 9.69 -11.20
C GLU A 109 -6.14 9.60 -12.43
N LYS A 110 -4.84 9.37 -12.21
CA LYS A 110 -3.86 9.18 -13.29
C LYS A 110 -4.10 7.92 -14.12
N MET A 111 -4.77 6.89 -13.57
CA MET A 111 -5.13 5.69 -14.35
C MET A 111 -6.02 6.04 -15.55
N ASN A 112 -6.88 7.05 -15.40
CA ASN A 112 -7.81 7.46 -16.45
C ASN A 112 -7.17 8.33 -17.53
N SER A 113 -5.92 8.76 -17.37
CA SER A 113 -5.25 9.69 -18.31
C SER A 113 -4.61 9.03 -19.54
N GLY A 114 -4.64 7.68 -19.63
CA GLY A 114 -4.26 6.95 -20.86
C GLY A 114 -2.76 6.75 -21.07
N ASP A 115 -1.91 7.18 -20.17
CA ASP A 115 -0.49 6.88 -20.17
C ASP A 115 -0.23 5.45 -19.66
N GLU A 116 0.95 4.87 -19.96
CA GLU A 116 1.41 3.62 -19.33
C GLU A 116 1.51 3.82 -17.80
N PHE A 117 0.38 3.62 -17.13
CA PHE A 117 0.24 3.85 -15.71
C PHE A 117 0.27 2.52 -14.95
N ASN A 118 1.15 2.42 -13.97
CA ASN A 118 1.18 1.31 -13.03
C ASN A 118 0.90 1.83 -11.63
N VAL A 119 -0.22 1.40 -11.06
CA VAL A 119 -0.65 1.79 -9.70
C VAL A 119 0.44 1.49 -8.68
N ASP A 120 1.08 0.33 -8.75
CA ASP A 120 2.16 -0.05 -7.84
C ASP A 120 3.36 0.91 -7.92
N ASP A 121 3.72 1.39 -9.11
CA ASP A 121 4.85 2.31 -9.28
C ASP A 121 4.58 3.67 -8.62
N GLU A 122 3.35 4.18 -8.68
CA GLU A 122 2.97 5.43 -8.01
C GLU A 122 2.94 5.26 -6.49
N PHE A 123 2.42 4.15 -5.98
CA PHE A 123 2.50 3.83 -4.56
C PHE A 123 3.95 3.67 -4.09
N TYR A 124 4.82 3.02 -4.86
CA TYR A 124 6.24 2.93 -4.54
C TYR A 124 6.95 4.29 -4.52
N LYS A 125 6.55 5.23 -5.39
CA LYS A 125 7.08 6.60 -5.35
C LYS A 125 6.65 7.31 -4.07
N MET A 126 5.39 7.17 -3.69
CA MET A 126 4.86 7.73 -2.44
C MET A 126 5.58 7.14 -1.22
N GLU A 127 5.66 5.81 -1.10
CA GLU A 127 6.38 5.12 -0.03
C GLU A 127 7.88 5.49 -0.01
N GLY A 128 8.49 5.65 -1.18
CA GLY A 128 9.89 6.09 -1.33
C GLY A 128 10.11 7.52 -0.82
N THR A 129 9.15 8.41 -0.99
CA THR A 129 9.19 9.77 -0.49
C THR A 129 9.10 9.78 1.05
N TYR A 130 8.21 9.01 1.64
CA TYR A 130 8.12 8.83 3.09
C TYR A 130 9.41 8.23 3.66
N SER A 131 9.92 7.16 3.04
CA SER A 131 11.17 6.51 3.47
C SER A 131 12.37 7.46 3.39
N PHE A 132 12.44 8.31 2.36
CA PHE A 132 13.51 9.29 2.21
C PHE A 132 13.39 10.40 3.26
N HIS A 133 12.19 10.90 3.50
CA HIS A 133 11.95 11.90 4.53
C HIS A 133 12.34 11.37 5.92
N CYS A 134 11.92 10.15 6.25
CA CYS A 134 12.29 9.48 7.49
C CYS A 134 13.81 9.26 7.62
N LEU A 135 14.48 8.84 6.53
CA LEU A 135 15.95 8.69 6.53
C LEU A 135 16.66 10.03 6.73
N CYS A 136 16.15 11.12 6.17
CA CYS A 136 16.70 12.45 6.39
C CYS A 136 16.54 12.87 7.86
N VAL A 137 15.37 12.66 8.46
CA VAL A 137 15.12 12.97 9.87
C VAL A 137 16.04 12.15 10.77
N VAL A 138 16.16 10.85 10.53
CA VAL A 138 17.03 9.94 11.29
C VAL A 138 18.50 10.33 11.16
N TYR A 139 18.94 10.70 9.94
CA TYR A 139 20.32 11.11 9.71
C TYR A 139 20.65 12.44 10.38
N LEU A 140 19.71 13.38 10.39
CA LEU A 140 19.85 14.68 11.04
C LEU A 140 19.79 14.59 12.57
N CYS A 141 19.02 13.61 13.09
CA CYS A 141 18.90 13.37 14.54
C CYS A 141 19.96 12.42 15.11
N GLY A 142 20.86 11.88 14.28
CA GLY A 142 21.99 11.05 14.71
C GLY A 142 21.64 9.64 15.20
N VAL A 143 20.46 9.13 14.88
CA VAL A 143 20.00 7.79 15.25
C VAL A 143 20.35 6.79 14.15
N GLN A 144 21.18 5.79 14.47
CA GLN A 144 21.53 4.71 13.54
C GLN A 144 20.37 3.71 13.38
N VAL A 145 19.50 3.92 12.41
CA VAL A 145 18.54 2.89 11.95
C VAL A 145 19.10 2.23 10.69
N PHE A 146 19.97 1.27 10.89
CA PHE A 146 20.46 0.41 9.82
C PHE A 146 19.55 -0.83 9.68
N PHE A 147 19.17 -1.17 8.44
CA PHE A 147 18.82 -2.49 7.92
C PHE A 147 17.39 -2.82 7.45
N PHE A 148 16.30 -2.17 7.86
CA PHE A 148 14.98 -2.65 7.42
C PHE A 148 14.42 -1.97 6.15
N CYS A 149 14.84 -0.78 5.80
CA CYS A 149 14.40 -0.09 4.57
C CYS A 149 15.20 -0.47 3.31
N PHE A 150 16.24 -1.29 3.44
CA PHE A 150 17.18 -1.59 2.36
C PHE A 150 16.54 -2.29 1.12
N PRO A 151 15.57 -3.20 1.23
CA PRO A 151 14.94 -3.81 0.06
C PRO A 151 14.11 -2.81 -0.76
N ILE A 152 13.37 -1.93 -0.07
CA ILE A 152 12.53 -0.89 -0.71
C ILE A 152 13.43 0.15 -1.39
N PHE A 153 14.50 0.56 -0.71
CA PHE A 153 15.48 1.51 -1.22
C PHE A 153 16.25 0.97 -2.44
N LYS A 154 16.63 -0.30 -2.44
CA LYS A 154 17.34 -0.95 -3.55
C LYS A 154 16.49 -1.01 -4.81
N ARG A 155 15.18 -1.28 -4.67
CA ARG A 155 14.24 -1.35 -5.80
C ARG A 155 13.98 0.05 -6.40
N ASN A 156 13.78 1.07 -5.57
CA ASN A 156 13.56 2.44 -6.01
C ASN A 156 14.80 3.06 -6.65
N LYS A 157 16.01 2.76 -6.12
CA LYS A 157 17.27 3.25 -6.69
C LYS A 157 17.54 2.65 -8.08
N ILE A 158 17.19 1.38 -8.30
CA ILE A 158 17.33 0.72 -9.61
C ILE A 158 16.36 1.34 -10.64
N LEU A 159 15.12 1.64 -10.24
CA LEU A 159 14.12 2.26 -11.11
C LEU A 159 14.48 3.72 -11.42
N PHE A 160 14.92 4.49 -10.43
CA PHE A 160 15.38 5.87 -10.60
C PHE A 160 16.60 5.97 -11.53
N TRP A 161 17.61 5.11 -11.37
CA TRP A 161 18.79 5.05 -12.22
C TRP A 161 18.45 4.60 -13.65
N ARG A 162 17.55 3.63 -13.79
CA ARG A 162 17.16 3.11 -15.12
C ARG A 162 16.41 4.16 -15.96
N LYS A 163 15.67 5.08 -15.31
CA LYS A 163 14.89 6.12 -15.99
C LYS A 163 15.70 7.38 -16.33
N ASN A 164 16.72 7.72 -15.53
CA ASN A 164 17.46 8.98 -15.66
C ASN A 164 18.84 8.85 -16.33
N TYR A 165 19.36 7.66 -16.55
CA TYR A 165 20.72 7.43 -17.08
C TYR A 165 20.79 6.40 -18.19
N ARG A 166 19.70 6.15 -18.92
CA ARG A 166 19.75 5.57 -20.26
C ARG A 166 19.69 6.70 -21.27
N GLY A 167 20.85 7.28 -21.53
CA GLY A 167 21.17 7.99 -22.75
C GLY A 167 21.77 7.01 -23.75
#